data_1f9a2c9d71c687383359c42fc7b87826
#
_entry.id   1f9a2c9d71c687383359c42fc7b87826
#
_cell.length_a   1.000
_cell.length_b   1.000
_cell.length_c   1.000
_cell.angle_alpha   90.00
_cell.angle_beta   90.00
_cell.angle_gamma   90.00
#
_symmetry.space_group_name_H-M   'P 1'
#
loop_
_entity.id
_entity.type
_entity.pdbx_description
1 polymer ?
#
loop_
_entity_poly.entity_id
_entity_poly.type
_entity_poly.pdbx_seq_one_letter_code
_entity_poly.pdbx_strand_id
1 'polypeptide(L)'
;MNTQSKHTPGPWKIAGHGKNQQLPILAGGKIIAAIRDDGRLADARLIAAAPVMLEALRYAAELIPTARRYFPKSVKFSDRFQLENVCATIGKAISQAEGGAQ
;
A
#
# COMPACT_ATOMS: atom_id res chain seq x y z
N MET A 1 5.49 17.86 -2.20
CA MET A 1 5.39 17.47 -1.79
C MET A 1 4.72 17.13 -1.01
N ASN A 2 4.16 17.27 -0.66
CA ASN A 2 3.62 16.94 0.15
C ASN A 2 2.47 16.46 -0.03
N THR A 3 2.33 15.54 -0.24
CA THR A 3 1.17 14.96 -0.42
C THR A 3 0.56 14.75 0.83
N GLN A 4 -0.42 15.48 1.10
CA GLN A 4 -1.10 15.27 2.25
C GLN A 4 -1.90 14.05 2.09
N SER A 5 -1.64 13.03 2.86
CA SER A 5 -2.45 11.84 2.91
C SER A 5 -3.75 12.14 3.57
N LYS A 6 -4.82 11.63 3.00
CA LYS A 6 -6.12 11.78 3.61
C LYS A 6 -6.37 10.71 4.65
N HIS A 7 -5.55 9.68 4.68
CA HIS A 7 -5.71 8.62 5.67
C HIS A 7 -4.90 8.95 6.91
N THR A 8 -5.21 8.26 7.99
CA THR A 8 -4.47 8.40 9.23
C THR A 8 -3.01 8.01 9.00
N PRO A 9 -2.06 8.84 9.43
CA PRO A 9 -0.65 8.50 9.20
C PRO A 9 -0.23 7.24 9.92
N GLY A 10 0.70 6.52 9.33
CA GLY A 10 1.30 5.39 9.98
C GLY A 10 2.32 5.80 11.01
N PRO A 11 2.91 4.85 11.70
CA PRO A 11 2.69 3.41 11.51
C PRO A 11 1.40 2.93 12.14
N TRP A 12 0.86 1.88 11.59
CA TRP A 12 -0.32 1.22 12.14
C TRP A 12 0.14 -0.09 12.77
N LYS A 13 -0.42 -0.42 13.92
CA LYS A 13 -0.02 -1.62 14.64
C LYS A 13 -1.24 -2.38 15.08
N ILE A 14 -1.11 -3.71 15.12
CA ILE A 14 -2.14 -4.54 15.70
C ILE A 14 -1.88 -4.57 17.19
N ALA A 15 -2.86 -4.13 17.98
CA ALA A 15 -2.79 -4.29 19.41
C ALA A 15 -3.16 -5.73 19.74
N GLY A 16 -2.87 -6.19 20.90
CA GLY A 16 -3.23 -7.53 21.29
C GLY A 16 -4.72 -7.74 21.22
N HIS A 17 -5.15 -8.92 21.68
CA HIS A 17 -6.56 -9.25 21.65
C HIS A 17 -7.36 -8.21 22.41
N GLY A 18 -8.34 -7.63 21.75
CA GLY A 18 -9.23 -6.71 22.40
C GLY A 18 -10.40 -7.43 23.00
N LYS A 19 -11.28 -6.68 23.60
CA LYS A 19 -12.50 -7.23 24.11
C LYS A 19 -13.36 -7.70 22.96
N ASN A 20 -14.20 -8.66 23.20
CA ASN A 20 -15.12 -9.15 22.20
C ASN A 20 -14.42 -9.78 21.00
N GLN A 21 -13.24 -10.36 21.26
CA GLN A 21 -12.52 -11.11 20.24
C GLN A 21 -12.26 -10.27 18.99
N GLN A 22 -11.80 -9.07 19.22
CA GLN A 22 -11.40 -8.19 18.12
C GLN A 22 -9.91 -7.91 18.17
N LEU A 23 -9.35 -7.66 17.00
CA LEU A 23 -7.96 -7.26 16.86
C LEU A 23 -7.97 -5.79 16.48
N PRO A 24 -7.74 -4.89 17.43
CA PRO A 24 -7.73 -3.48 17.08
C PRO A 24 -6.46 -3.10 16.34
N ILE A 25 -6.59 -2.21 15.40
CA ILE A 25 -5.47 -1.65 14.68
C ILE A 25 -5.34 -0.21 15.14
N LEU A 26 -4.18 0.11 15.65
CA LEU A 26 -3.93 1.41 16.28
C LEU A 26 -3.01 2.27 15.43
N ALA A 27 -3.26 3.54 15.44
CA ALA A 27 -2.34 4.53 14.89
C ALA A 27 -2.21 5.62 15.94
N GLY A 28 -0.98 5.80 16.43
CA GLY A 28 -0.74 6.82 17.44
C GLY A 28 -1.55 6.63 18.71
N GLY A 29 -1.81 5.39 19.06
CA GLY A 29 -2.56 5.07 20.27
C GLY A 29 -4.07 5.11 20.12
N LYS A 30 -4.56 5.44 18.94
CA LYS A 30 -6.00 5.47 18.70
C LYS A 30 -6.41 4.30 17.83
N ILE A 31 -7.57 3.73 18.11
CA ILE A 31 -8.09 2.63 17.31
C ILE A 31 -8.65 3.20 16.01
N ILE A 32 -8.11 2.75 14.89
CA ILE A 32 -8.62 3.18 13.60
C ILE A 32 -9.44 2.10 12.91
N ALA A 33 -9.31 0.86 13.36
CA ALA A 33 -10.05 -0.24 12.78
C ALA A 33 -10.01 -1.39 13.76
N ALA A 34 -10.92 -2.32 13.60
CA ALA A 34 -10.91 -3.54 14.39
C ALA A 34 -11.34 -4.68 13.49
N ILE A 35 -10.62 -5.79 13.58
CA ILE A 35 -10.89 -6.97 12.78
C ILE A 35 -11.31 -8.06 13.73
N ARG A 36 -12.34 -8.82 13.34
CA ARG A 36 -12.80 -9.90 14.17
C ARG A 36 -11.71 -10.97 14.31
N ASP A 37 -11.45 -11.38 15.54
CA ASP A 37 -10.40 -12.35 15.81
C ASP A 37 -10.97 -13.77 15.70
N ASP A 38 -11.23 -14.17 14.47
CA ASP A 38 -11.77 -15.50 14.21
C ASP A 38 -10.98 -16.16 13.10
N GLY A 39 -9.66 -16.05 13.20
CA GLY A 39 -8.79 -16.62 12.19
C GLY A 39 -8.37 -15.59 11.14
N ARG A 40 -8.64 -14.33 11.39
CA ARG A 40 -8.33 -13.28 10.40
C ARG A 40 -7.11 -12.45 10.75
N LEU A 41 -6.17 -13.07 11.46
CA LEU A 41 -4.94 -12.35 11.78
C LEU A 41 -4.19 -11.91 10.53
N ALA A 42 -4.22 -12.73 9.48
CA ALA A 42 -3.57 -12.35 8.23
C ALA A 42 -4.21 -11.10 7.63
N ASP A 43 -5.53 -10.98 7.72
CA ASP A 43 -6.21 -9.78 7.25
C ASP A 43 -5.78 -8.57 8.04
N ALA A 44 -5.71 -8.72 9.37
CA ALA A 44 -5.30 -7.61 10.22
C ALA A 44 -3.87 -7.19 9.91
N ARG A 45 -2.98 -8.15 9.65
CA ARG A 45 -1.60 -7.83 9.30
C ARG A 45 -1.52 -7.07 7.99
N LEU A 46 -2.32 -7.46 7.02
CA LEU A 46 -2.34 -6.75 5.74
C LEU A 46 -2.83 -5.33 5.92
N ILE A 47 -3.88 -5.15 6.71
CA ILE A 47 -4.40 -3.81 6.96
C ILE A 47 -3.36 -2.98 7.69
N ALA A 48 -2.71 -3.54 8.70
CA ALA A 48 -1.72 -2.79 9.47
C ALA A 48 -0.51 -2.41 8.61
N ALA A 49 -0.21 -3.20 7.59
CA ALA A 49 0.91 -2.91 6.70
C ALA A 49 0.57 -1.89 5.62
N ALA A 50 -0.69 -1.49 5.52
CA ALA A 50 -1.11 -0.64 4.41
C ALA A 50 -0.33 0.66 4.27
N PRO A 51 -0.03 1.41 5.34
CA PRO A 51 0.74 2.65 5.14
C PRO A 51 2.11 2.42 4.55
N VAL A 52 2.82 1.38 5.00
CA VAL A 52 4.13 1.06 4.47
C VAL A 52 4.02 0.61 3.03
N MET A 53 3.00 -0.17 2.72
CA MET A 53 2.79 -0.64 1.35
C MET A 53 2.49 0.53 0.41
N LEU A 54 1.68 1.47 0.86
CA LEU A 54 1.38 2.65 0.05
C LEU A 54 2.63 3.48 -0.20
N GLU A 55 3.45 3.64 0.84
CA GLU A 55 4.69 4.38 0.69
C GLU A 55 5.63 3.69 -0.29
N ALA A 56 5.73 2.37 -0.20
CA ALA A 56 6.57 1.61 -1.13
C ALA A 56 6.07 1.77 -2.56
N LEU A 57 4.76 1.76 -2.74
CA LEU A 57 4.19 1.94 -4.07
C LEU A 57 4.49 3.33 -4.63
N ARG A 58 4.45 4.35 -3.78
CA ARG A 58 4.78 5.70 -4.22
C ARG A 58 6.22 5.80 -4.66
N TYR A 59 7.14 5.19 -3.91
CA TYR A 59 8.53 5.17 -4.32
C TYR A 59 8.70 4.46 -5.67
N ALA A 60 8.04 3.33 -5.82
CA ALA A 60 8.13 2.59 -7.08
C ALA A 60 7.57 3.43 -8.21
N ALA A 61 6.47 4.10 -7.98
CA ALA A 61 5.85 4.91 -9.01
C ALA A 61 6.76 6.03 -9.48
N GLU A 62 7.58 6.57 -8.57
CA GLU A 62 8.51 7.62 -8.95
C GLU A 62 9.74 7.07 -9.65
N LEU A 63 10.20 5.92 -9.21
CA LEU A 63 11.46 5.37 -9.69
C LEU A 63 11.35 4.70 -11.04
N ILE A 64 10.26 4.02 -11.30
CA ILE A 64 10.13 3.24 -12.52
C ILE A 64 10.22 4.11 -13.78
N PRO A 65 9.55 5.25 -13.87
CA PRO A 65 9.71 6.08 -15.08
C PRO A 65 11.13 6.51 -15.31
N THR A 66 11.88 6.79 -14.25
CA THR A 66 13.29 7.16 -14.37
C THR A 66 14.10 5.98 -14.89
N ALA A 67 13.86 4.79 -14.33
CA ALA A 67 14.58 3.60 -14.77
C ALA A 67 14.31 3.30 -16.25
N ARG A 68 13.09 3.56 -16.71
CA ARG A 68 12.75 3.28 -18.10
C ARG A 68 13.58 4.08 -19.08
N ARG A 69 13.99 5.27 -18.70
CA ARG A 69 14.79 6.11 -19.58
C ARG A 69 16.13 5.48 -19.90
N TYR A 70 16.60 4.61 -19.03
CA TYR A 70 17.92 4.01 -19.20
C TYR A 70 17.85 2.59 -19.74
N PHE A 71 16.67 2.14 -20.16
CA PHE A 71 16.54 0.83 -20.76
C PHE A 71 17.25 0.82 -22.08
N PRO A 72 18.16 -0.12 -22.33
CA PRO A 72 18.77 -0.23 -23.66
C PRO A 72 17.74 -0.67 -24.67
N LYS A 73 18.02 -0.35 -25.93
CA LYS A 73 17.11 -0.75 -26.99
C LYS A 73 17.04 -2.27 -27.13
N SER A 74 18.01 -2.94 -26.57
CA SER A 74 18.02 -4.41 -26.65
C SER A 74 17.07 -5.07 -25.67
N VAL A 75 16.42 -4.30 -24.78
CA VAL A 75 15.47 -4.89 -23.85
C VAL A 75 14.34 -5.51 -24.65
N LYS A 76 13.98 -6.74 -24.29
CA LYS A 76 12.95 -7.46 -25.01
C LYS A 76 11.62 -6.75 -24.89
N PHE A 77 10.82 -6.83 -25.94
CA PHE A 77 9.52 -6.23 -25.93
C PHE A 77 8.65 -6.76 -24.77
N SER A 78 8.73 -8.06 -24.51
CA SER A 78 7.94 -8.64 -23.43
C SER A 78 8.32 -8.04 -22.08
N ASP A 79 9.60 -7.75 -21.86
CA ASP A 79 10.03 -7.17 -20.59
C ASP A 79 9.52 -5.73 -20.47
N ARG A 80 9.52 -4.99 -21.56
CA ARG A 80 8.97 -3.64 -21.55
C ARG A 80 7.47 -3.66 -21.28
N PHE A 81 6.78 -4.62 -21.89
CA PHE A 81 5.36 -4.75 -21.70
C PHE A 81 5.03 -5.08 -20.25
N GLN A 82 5.82 -5.97 -19.64
CA GLN A 82 5.65 -6.28 -18.23
C GLN A 82 5.82 -5.03 -17.36
N LEU A 83 6.83 -4.23 -17.69
CA LEU A 83 7.05 -3.01 -16.93
C LEU A 83 5.88 -2.04 -17.05
N GLU A 84 5.31 -1.92 -18.23
CA GLU A 84 4.15 -1.05 -18.42
C GLU A 84 2.97 -1.55 -17.59
N ASN A 85 2.78 -2.87 -17.55
CA ASN A 85 1.71 -3.44 -16.74
C ASN A 85 1.91 -3.18 -15.26
N VAL A 86 3.15 -3.31 -14.80
CA VAL A 86 3.46 -3.04 -13.40
C VAL A 86 3.17 -1.59 -13.07
N CYS A 87 3.56 -0.67 -13.95
CA CYS A 87 3.31 0.74 -13.71
C CYS A 87 1.81 1.02 -13.61
N ALA A 88 1.03 0.44 -14.50
CA ALA A 88 -0.41 0.65 -14.50
C ALA A 88 -1.04 0.10 -13.22
N THR A 89 -0.58 -1.08 -12.80
CA THR A 89 -1.10 -1.70 -11.59
C THR A 89 -0.77 -0.87 -10.35
N ILE A 90 0.47 -0.38 -10.28
CA ILE A 90 0.87 0.45 -9.15
C ILE A 90 0.05 1.74 -9.12
N GLY A 91 -0.13 2.38 -10.25
CA GLY A 91 -0.92 3.60 -10.31
C GLY A 91 -2.35 3.37 -9.86
N LYS A 92 -2.92 2.25 -10.29
CA LYS A 92 -4.28 1.91 -9.89
C LYS A 92 -4.37 1.68 -8.38
N ALA A 93 -3.39 0.96 -7.83
CA ALA A 93 -3.39 0.67 -6.40
C ALA A 93 -3.30 1.96 -5.58
N ILE A 94 -2.41 2.88 -5.98
CA ILE A 94 -2.27 4.15 -5.28
C ILE A 94 -3.57 4.93 -5.37
N SER A 95 -4.16 5.00 -6.54
CA SER A 95 -5.39 5.74 -6.73
C SER A 95 -6.51 5.20 -5.86
N GLN A 96 -6.64 3.88 -5.80
CA GLN A 96 -7.66 3.27 -4.95
C GLN A 96 -7.40 3.55 -3.49
N ALA A 97 -6.14 3.47 -3.06
CA ALA A 97 -5.81 3.70 -1.66
C ALA A 97 -6.07 5.13 -1.24
N GLU A 98 -5.95 6.06 -2.16
CA GLU A 98 -6.13 7.47 -1.85
C GLU A 98 -7.52 7.97 -2.15
N GLY A 99 -8.43 7.07 -2.47
CA GLY A 99 -9.79 7.46 -2.74
C GLY A 99 -9.98 8.13 -4.09
N GLY A 100 -9.15 7.75 -5.05
CA GLY A 100 -9.24 8.32 -6.36
C GLY A 100 -10.55 7.97 -7.05
N ALA A 101 -10.82 8.66 -8.13
CA ALA A 101 -12.06 8.45 -8.87
C ALA A 101 -12.12 7.03 -9.41
N GLN A 102 -13.29 6.49 -9.44
CA GLN A 102 -13.52 5.14 -9.88
C GLN A 102 -14.02 5.08 -11.29
#